data_c1c0b405e3ff10e145d52580bfa3a2b5
#
_entry.id   c1c0b405e3ff10e145d52580bfa3a2b5
#
_cell.length_a   1.000
_cell.length_b   1.000
_cell.length_c   1.000
_cell.angle_alpha   90.00
_cell.angle_beta   90.00
_cell.angle_gamma   90.00
#
_symmetry.space_group_name_H-M   'P 1'
#
loop_
_entity.id
_entity.type
_entity.pdbx_description
1 polymer ?
#
loop_
_entity_poly.entity_id
_entity_poly.type
_entity_poly.pdbx_seq_one_letter_code
_entity_poly.pdbx_strand_id
1 'polypeptide(L)'
;MFNRRSLLSILAIMVLAGMVNAEDRVQSELRFVGHDKAEKTAGVWVDGQYVGFVKELTGDKKIVLLPGKHDVLVRQAWYTDYVEQVILEPGQIRTVNVSLTRDAHPATREATGELKISATPTRAAVFVDNQFAGHVDEFDGVGKGMLLTPGQHSVRVALPGYLPFETVVNLRPHQKLKIQTELVKGSITEAGTLVNQPVK
;
A
#
# COMPACT_ATOMS: atom_id res chain seq x y z
N MET A 1 9.94 36.06 -80.66
CA MET A 1 8.50 36.08 -80.32
C MET A 1 8.17 34.82 -79.51
N PHE A 2 7.45 34.98 -78.50
CA PHE A 2 6.92 34.07 -77.51
C PHE A 2 7.81 33.78 -76.27
N ASN A 3 7.47 34.52 -75.29
CA ASN A 3 7.82 34.41 -73.89
C ASN A 3 7.15 33.20 -73.27
N ARG A 4 7.88 32.28 -72.66
CA ARG A 4 7.35 31.24 -71.74
C ARG A 4 7.90 31.47 -70.37
N ARG A 5 7.15 32.19 -69.57
CA ARG A 5 7.34 32.30 -68.13
C ARG A 5 6.87 30.99 -67.48
N SER A 6 7.81 30.19 -67.01
CA SER A 6 7.52 29.02 -66.17
C SER A 6 7.24 29.51 -64.74
N LEU A 7 6.00 29.37 -64.33
CA LEU A 7 5.58 29.48 -62.95
C LEU A 7 6.03 28.24 -62.20
N LEU A 8 7.06 28.37 -61.38
CA LEU A 8 7.39 27.42 -60.34
C LEU A 8 6.48 27.64 -59.15
N SER A 9 5.48 26.77 -59.03
CA SER A 9 4.66 26.69 -57.81
C SER A 9 5.46 25.99 -56.77
N ILE A 10 5.95 26.75 -55.79
CA ILE A 10 6.56 26.22 -54.57
C ILE A 10 5.42 25.81 -53.66
N LEU A 11 5.17 24.50 -53.58
CA LEU A 11 4.26 23.89 -52.61
C LEU A 11 4.98 23.89 -51.24
N ALA A 12 4.69 24.92 -50.46
CA ALA A 12 5.11 24.96 -49.07
C ALA A 12 4.33 23.91 -48.24
N ILE A 13 4.91 22.75 -48.04
CA ILE A 13 4.40 21.77 -47.09
C ILE A 13 4.65 22.33 -45.70
N MET A 14 3.61 22.92 -45.13
CA MET A 14 3.59 23.34 -43.74
C MET A 14 3.48 22.07 -42.88
N VAL A 15 4.64 21.52 -42.45
CA VAL A 15 4.69 20.50 -41.42
C VAL A 15 4.23 21.17 -40.14
N LEU A 16 2.98 21.01 -39.80
CA LEU A 16 2.43 21.36 -38.50
C LEU A 16 3.01 20.31 -37.55
N ALA A 17 4.23 20.56 -37.04
CA ALA A 17 4.74 19.86 -35.90
C ALA A 17 3.78 20.17 -34.74
N GLY A 18 2.88 19.22 -34.48
CA GLY A 18 2.07 19.24 -33.26
C GLY A 18 3.04 19.29 -32.08
N MET A 19 3.19 20.47 -31.52
CA MET A 19 3.72 20.60 -30.18
C MET A 19 2.74 19.84 -29.29
N VAL A 20 3.05 18.58 -29.01
CA VAL A 20 2.53 17.91 -27.84
C VAL A 20 3.06 18.74 -26.69
N ASN A 21 2.24 19.68 -26.24
CA ASN A 21 2.43 20.28 -24.93
C ASN A 21 2.52 19.10 -23.98
N ALA A 22 3.72 18.81 -23.49
CA ALA A 22 3.89 18.09 -22.25
C ALA A 22 3.21 19.00 -21.25
N GLU A 23 1.89 18.79 -21.05
CA GLU A 23 1.19 19.36 -19.91
C GLU A 23 2.07 19.02 -18.73
N ASP A 24 2.62 20.04 -18.09
CA ASP A 24 3.22 19.91 -16.77
C ASP A 24 2.16 19.21 -15.93
N ARG A 25 2.34 17.88 -15.78
CA ARG A 25 1.43 17.08 -14.98
C ARG A 25 1.67 17.50 -13.55
N VAL A 26 0.98 18.56 -13.15
CA VAL A 26 1.05 19.09 -11.79
C VAL A 26 0.59 17.96 -10.88
N GLN A 27 1.55 17.41 -10.16
CA GLN A 27 1.33 16.31 -9.22
C GLN A 27 0.37 16.77 -8.11
N SER A 28 -0.43 15.84 -7.63
CA SER A 28 -1.37 16.06 -6.54
C SER A 28 -0.86 15.38 -5.27
N GLU A 29 -1.34 15.83 -4.12
CA GLU A 29 -0.92 15.31 -2.83
C GLU A 29 -2.08 14.64 -2.12
N LEU A 30 -1.82 13.44 -1.60
CA LEU A 30 -2.73 12.72 -0.71
C LEU A 30 -2.13 12.66 0.68
N ARG A 31 -2.90 13.07 1.68
CA ARG A 31 -2.56 13.08 3.11
C ARG A 31 -3.57 12.28 3.88
N PHE A 32 -3.17 11.75 5.02
CA PHE A 32 -4.03 10.95 5.88
C PHE A 32 -4.08 11.51 7.29
N VAL A 33 -5.24 11.41 7.92
CA VAL A 33 -5.45 11.77 9.32
C VAL A 33 -6.19 10.66 10.03
N GLY A 34 -5.59 10.14 11.10
CA GLY A 34 -6.24 9.24 12.05
C GLY A 34 -6.33 9.92 13.42
N HIS A 35 -7.44 9.70 14.12
CA HIS A 35 -7.73 10.39 15.39
C HIS A 35 -7.25 9.58 16.59
N ASP A 36 -7.47 8.27 16.56
CA ASP A 36 -7.07 7.36 17.66
C ASP A 36 -5.80 6.55 17.35
N LYS A 37 -5.41 5.69 18.28
CA LYS A 37 -4.21 4.85 18.15
C LYS A 37 -4.38 3.81 17.04
N ALA A 38 -5.55 3.18 16.92
CA ALA A 38 -5.80 2.16 15.92
C ALA A 38 -5.73 2.75 14.51
N GLU A 39 -6.41 3.88 14.28
CA GLU A 39 -6.37 4.60 13.02
C GLU A 39 -4.96 5.05 12.64
N LYS A 40 -4.20 5.59 13.61
CA LYS A 40 -2.81 6.03 13.38
C LYS A 40 -1.86 4.89 13.02
N THR A 41 -2.10 3.68 13.54
CA THR A 41 -1.27 2.49 13.27
C THR A 41 -1.83 1.62 12.14
N ALA A 42 -2.91 2.03 11.51
CA ALA A 42 -3.46 1.33 10.37
C ALA A 42 -2.54 1.41 9.14
N GLY A 43 -2.45 0.32 8.39
CA GLY A 43 -1.75 0.27 7.12
C GLY A 43 -2.57 0.92 6.02
N VAL A 44 -1.90 1.61 5.11
CA VAL A 44 -2.51 2.32 3.97
C VAL A 44 -2.03 1.71 2.66
N TRP A 45 -2.97 1.46 1.77
CA TRP A 45 -2.74 1.07 0.38
C TRP A 45 -3.35 2.11 -0.54
N VAL A 46 -2.63 2.46 -1.59
CA VAL A 46 -3.11 3.30 -2.68
C VAL A 46 -2.89 2.54 -3.98
N ASP A 47 -3.94 2.40 -4.78
CA ASP A 47 -3.94 1.65 -6.04
C ASP A 47 -3.37 0.23 -5.87
N GLY A 48 -3.71 -0.40 -4.75
CA GLY A 48 -3.25 -1.73 -4.38
C GLY A 48 -1.81 -1.81 -3.86
N GLN A 49 -1.05 -0.71 -3.77
CA GLN A 49 0.30 -0.69 -3.22
C GLN A 49 0.31 -0.24 -1.76
N TYR A 50 0.99 -0.99 -0.90
CA TYR A 50 1.22 -0.58 0.48
C TYR A 50 2.18 0.61 0.53
N VAL A 51 1.75 1.72 1.15
CA VAL A 51 2.50 2.98 1.18
C VAL A 51 2.98 3.39 2.58
N GLY A 52 2.56 2.71 3.61
CA GLY A 52 2.99 2.96 5.00
C GLY A 52 1.82 3.02 5.98
N PHE A 53 2.06 3.61 7.13
CA PHE A 53 1.04 3.84 8.16
C PHE A 53 0.35 5.19 8.01
N VAL A 54 -0.89 5.30 8.49
CA VAL A 54 -1.57 6.60 8.60
C VAL A 54 -0.69 7.64 9.30
N LYS A 55 -0.06 7.30 10.44
CA LYS A 55 0.83 8.20 11.19
C LYS A 55 2.06 8.67 10.41
N GLU A 56 2.52 7.88 9.44
CA GLU A 56 3.66 8.23 8.60
C GLU A 56 3.28 9.12 7.41
N LEU A 57 1.99 9.20 7.11
CA LEU A 57 1.42 9.93 5.98
C LEU A 57 0.67 11.19 6.43
N THR A 58 0.95 11.66 7.65
CA THR A 58 0.32 12.82 8.29
C THR A 58 1.26 14.03 8.23
N GLY A 59 0.69 15.22 8.12
CA GLY A 59 1.44 16.49 8.13
C GLY A 59 2.25 16.69 6.85
N ASP A 60 3.57 16.86 6.98
CA ASP A 60 4.48 17.10 5.85
C ASP A 60 4.79 15.81 5.06
N LYS A 61 4.48 14.66 5.63
CA LYS A 61 4.59 13.37 4.94
C LYS A 61 3.34 13.13 4.10
N LYS A 62 3.54 12.99 2.83
CA LYS A 62 2.48 12.96 1.83
C LYS A 62 2.80 11.93 0.76
N ILE A 63 1.77 11.46 0.10
CA ILE A 63 1.90 10.67 -1.11
C ILE A 63 1.68 11.61 -2.30
N VAL A 64 2.62 11.61 -3.23
CA VAL A 64 2.52 12.36 -4.46
C VAL A 64 2.00 11.45 -5.55
N LEU A 65 0.89 11.84 -6.18
CA LEU A 65 0.18 11.06 -7.18
C LEU A 65 -0.07 11.92 -8.44
N LEU A 66 -0.29 11.25 -9.55
CA LEU A 66 -0.80 11.93 -10.75
C LEU A 66 -2.28 12.30 -10.53
N PRO A 67 -2.79 13.34 -11.19
CA PRO A 67 -4.23 13.60 -11.20
C PRO A 67 -5.00 12.40 -11.75
N GLY A 68 -6.17 12.14 -11.18
CA GLY A 68 -7.02 11.02 -11.59
C GLY A 68 -7.73 10.35 -10.44
N LYS A 69 -8.27 9.17 -10.72
CA LYS A 69 -8.90 8.30 -9.72
C LYS A 69 -7.86 7.42 -9.04
N HIS A 70 -7.97 7.32 -7.72
CA HIS A 70 -7.13 6.46 -6.91
C HIS A 70 -7.98 5.70 -5.90
N ASP A 71 -7.69 4.43 -5.74
CA ASP A 71 -8.36 3.59 -4.76
C ASP A 71 -7.54 3.57 -3.47
N VAL A 72 -8.14 4.04 -2.40
CA VAL A 72 -7.54 4.07 -1.05
C VAL A 72 -8.15 2.95 -0.22
N LEU A 73 -7.30 2.16 0.39
CA LEU A 73 -7.66 1.12 1.33
C LEU A 73 -6.86 1.30 2.62
N VAL A 74 -7.55 1.37 3.75
CA VAL A 74 -6.91 1.41 5.08
C VAL A 74 -7.33 0.21 5.89
N ARG A 75 -6.36 -0.52 6.44
CA ARG A 75 -6.56 -1.74 7.20
C ARG A 75 -5.91 -1.71 8.57
N GLN A 76 -6.64 -2.21 9.53
CA GLN A 76 -6.17 -2.44 10.89
C GLN A 76 -6.73 -3.77 11.41
N ALA A 77 -5.90 -4.54 12.12
CA ALA A 77 -6.35 -5.78 12.73
C ALA A 77 -7.56 -5.55 13.63
N TRP A 78 -8.58 -6.39 13.52
CA TRP A 78 -9.84 -6.32 14.28
C TRP A 78 -10.75 -5.12 13.94
N TYR A 79 -10.54 -4.49 12.79
CA TYR A 79 -11.36 -3.42 12.27
C TYR A 79 -11.82 -3.74 10.84
N THR A 80 -12.99 -3.25 10.50
CA THR A 80 -13.47 -3.31 9.11
C THR A 80 -12.60 -2.45 8.21
N ASP A 81 -12.28 -2.95 7.02
CA ASP A 81 -11.52 -2.20 6.02
C ASP A 81 -12.19 -0.86 5.69
N TYR A 82 -11.42 0.23 5.73
CA TYR A 82 -11.86 1.52 5.22
C TYR A 82 -11.46 1.61 3.75
N VAL A 83 -12.45 1.81 2.88
CA VAL A 83 -12.26 1.93 1.44
C VAL A 83 -12.83 3.26 0.97
N GLU A 84 -12.03 4.04 0.27
CA GLU A 84 -12.45 5.30 -0.37
C GLU A 84 -11.84 5.40 -1.76
N GLN A 85 -12.66 5.77 -2.76
CA GLN A 85 -12.16 6.19 -4.05
C GLN A 85 -12.01 7.71 -4.06
N VAL A 86 -10.79 8.20 -4.22
CA VAL A 86 -10.49 9.63 -4.30
C VAL A 86 -10.25 10.05 -5.75
N ILE A 87 -10.72 11.24 -6.11
CA ILE A 87 -10.41 11.87 -7.38
C ILE A 87 -9.52 13.06 -7.07
N LEU A 88 -8.34 13.10 -7.68
CA LEU A 88 -7.37 14.18 -7.53
C LEU A 88 -7.34 15.05 -8.77
N GLU A 89 -7.55 16.35 -8.61
CA GLU A 89 -7.33 17.35 -9.64
C GLU A 89 -5.85 17.78 -9.68
N PRO A 90 -5.34 18.29 -10.81
CA PRO A 90 -3.96 18.76 -10.92
C PRO A 90 -3.61 19.75 -9.81
N GLY A 91 -2.53 19.49 -9.06
CA GLY A 91 -2.07 20.34 -7.94
C GLY A 91 -2.91 20.27 -6.67
N GLN A 92 -3.93 19.43 -6.61
CA GLN A 92 -4.80 19.33 -5.46
C GLN A 92 -4.11 18.67 -4.27
N ILE A 93 -4.37 19.20 -3.07
CA ILE A 93 -4.04 18.55 -1.80
C ILE A 93 -5.34 17.96 -1.24
N ARG A 94 -5.42 16.64 -1.16
CA ARG A 94 -6.57 15.93 -0.59
C ARG A 94 -6.18 15.29 0.74
N THR A 95 -7.00 15.50 1.76
CA THR A 95 -6.85 14.83 3.06
C THR A 95 -7.94 13.78 3.21
N VAL A 96 -7.54 12.54 3.48
CA VAL A 96 -8.42 11.42 3.84
C VAL A 96 -8.49 11.35 5.36
N ASN A 97 -9.68 11.54 5.92
CA ASN A 97 -9.94 11.35 7.34
C ASN A 97 -10.33 9.89 7.57
N VAL A 98 -9.40 9.12 8.11
CA VAL A 98 -9.61 7.71 8.37
C VAL A 98 -10.55 7.54 9.56
N SER A 99 -11.60 6.75 9.39
CA SER A 99 -12.51 6.34 10.47
C SER A 99 -12.70 4.83 10.41
N LEU A 100 -12.17 4.13 11.41
CA LEU A 100 -12.22 2.68 11.48
C LEU A 100 -13.30 2.21 12.43
N THR A 101 -14.15 1.32 11.97
CA THR A 101 -15.15 0.65 12.80
C THR A 101 -14.59 -0.68 13.28
N ARG A 102 -14.64 -0.90 14.60
CA ARG A 102 -14.17 -2.16 15.18
C ARG A 102 -15.03 -3.31 14.68
N ASP A 103 -14.38 -4.34 14.16
CA ASP A 103 -15.09 -5.55 13.76
C ASP A 103 -15.55 -6.31 15.03
N ALA A 104 -16.85 -6.53 15.12
CA ALA A 104 -17.48 -7.18 16.26
C ALA A 104 -17.43 -8.73 16.16
N HIS A 105 -16.39 -9.31 15.53
CA HIS A 105 -16.27 -10.75 15.54
C HIS A 105 -16.09 -11.21 17.00
N PRO A 106 -17.04 -12.00 17.54
CA PRO A 106 -16.85 -12.55 18.88
C PRO A 106 -15.60 -13.42 18.84
N ALA A 107 -14.62 -13.06 19.67
CA ALA A 107 -13.50 -13.94 19.94
C ALA A 107 -14.08 -15.27 20.41
N THR A 108 -14.21 -16.22 19.48
CA THR A 108 -14.54 -17.59 19.82
C THR A 108 -13.47 -18.01 20.81
N ARG A 109 -13.86 -18.42 22.01
CA ARG A 109 -12.95 -18.91 23.06
C ARG A 109 -12.37 -20.27 22.68
N GLU A 110 -11.97 -20.45 21.45
CA GLU A 110 -11.22 -21.62 21.04
C GLU A 110 -9.79 -21.49 21.52
N ALA A 111 -9.19 -22.60 21.90
CA ALA A 111 -7.81 -22.65 22.29
C ALA A 111 -6.96 -22.00 21.19
N THR A 112 -6.28 -20.91 21.50
CA THR A 112 -5.41 -20.20 20.56
C THR A 112 -3.97 -20.59 20.75
N GLY A 113 -3.17 -20.45 19.70
CA GLY A 113 -1.71 -20.38 19.80
C GLY A 113 -1.24 -18.93 19.72
N GLU A 114 -0.03 -18.67 20.15
CA GLU A 114 0.63 -17.35 20.14
C GLU A 114 1.72 -17.34 19.06
N LEU A 115 1.59 -16.44 18.08
CA LEU A 115 2.61 -16.19 17.05
C LEU A 115 3.32 -14.88 17.35
N LYS A 116 4.65 -14.94 17.52
CA LYS A 116 5.53 -13.76 17.60
C LYS A 116 6.29 -13.58 16.32
N ILE A 117 6.42 -12.35 15.87
CA ILE A 117 7.14 -12.00 14.66
C ILE A 117 8.16 -10.92 14.99
N SER A 118 9.43 -11.23 14.73
CA SER A 118 10.56 -10.32 14.85
C SER A 118 11.21 -10.18 13.49
N ALA A 119 11.24 -8.99 12.93
CA ALA A 119 11.87 -8.74 11.64
C ALA A 119 12.59 -7.39 11.61
N THR A 120 13.58 -7.28 10.75
CA THR A 120 14.27 -6.01 10.47
C THR A 120 14.03 -5.63 9.02
N PRO A 121 13.53 -4.41 8.72
CA PRO A 121 13.14 -3.34 9.66
C PRO A 121 11.82 -3.62 10.40
N THR A 122 11.71 -3.15 11.65
CA THR A 122 10.55 -3.40 12.53
C THR A 122 9.24 -2.74 12.06
N ARG A 123 9.34 -1.77 11.17
CA ARG A 123 8.18 -1.10 10.57
C ARG A 123 7.52 -1.88 9.43
N ALA A 124 8.03 -3.06 9.10
CA ALA A 124 7.46 -3.89 8.05
C ALA A 124 6.04 -4.32 8.39
N ALA A 125 5.18 -4.36 7.38
CA ALA A 125 3.80 -4.83 7.50
C ALA A 125 3.78 -6.35 7.61
N VAL A 126 2.91 -6.85 8.48
CA VAL A 126 2.66 -8.28 8.69
C VAL A 126 1.28 -8.62 8.14
N PHE A 127 1.24 -9.69 7.35
CA PHE A 127 0.02 -10.28 6.83
C PHE A 127 -0.08 -11.71 7.31
N VAL A 128 -1.26 -12.09 7.75
CA VAL A 128 -1.60 -13.48 8.11
C VAL A 128 -2.83 -13.87 7.30
N ASP A 129 -2.73 -14.99 6.59
CA ASP A 129 -3.79 -15.49 5.70
C ASP A 129 -4.26 -14.42 4.71
N ASN A 130 -3.30 -13.68 4.14
CA ASN A 130 -3.49 -12.54 3.23
C ASN A 130 -4.22 -11.33 3.83
N GLN A 131 -4.51 -11.32 5.14
CA GLN A 131 -5.08 -10.17 5.82
C GLN A 131 -3.99 -9.38 6.54
N PHE A 132 -4.07 -8.05 6.47
CA PHE A 132 -3.18 -7.19 7.23
C PHE A 132 -3.43 -7.36 8.73
N ALA A 133 -2.41 -7.80 9.44
CA ALA A 133 -2.48 -8.04 10.88
C ALA A 133 -1.92 -6.89 11.71
N GLY A 134 -1.00 -6.12 11.17
CA GLY A 134 -0.31 -5.03 11.87
C GLY A 134 1.15 -4.91 11.40
N HIS A 135 2.02 -4.46 12.27
CA HIS A 135 3.43 -4.28 11.98
C HIS A 135 4.30 -5.08 12.93
N VAL A 136 5.52 -5.35 12.50
CA VAL A 136 6.46 -6.18 13.27
C VAL A 136 6.67 -5.66 14.71
N ASP A 137 6.76 -4.35 14.90
CA ASP A 137 6.93 -3.74 16.23
C ASP A 137 5.74 -3.97 17.18
N GLU A 138 4.58 -4.35 16.65
CA GLU A 138 3.41 -4.72 17.44
C GLU A 138 3.47 -6.18 17.93
N PHE A 139 4.24 -7.03 17.27
CA PHE A 139 4.33 -8.47 17.55
C PHE A 139 5.68 -8.91 18.10
N ASP A 140 6.65 -8.01 18.18
CA ASP A 140 7.96 -8.27 18.81
C ASP A 140 8.01 -7.71 20.22
N GLY A 141 8.37 -8.56 21.18
CA GLY A 141 8.50 -8.19 22.59
C GLY A 141 7.70 -9.06 23.56
N VAL A 142 7.79 -8.71 24.83
CA VAL A 142 7.10 -9.42 25.91
C VAL A 142 5.61 -9.09 25.86
N GLY A 143 4.76 -10.12 25.79
CA GLY A 143 3.30 -9.96 25.78
C GLY A 143 2.71 -9.42 24.49
N LYS A 144 3.48 -9.35 23.42
CA LYS A 144 3.07 -8.81 22.13
C LYS A 144 2.80 -9.88 21.06
N GLY A 145 2.58 -11.12 21.41
CA GLY A 145 2.25 -12.17 20.45
C GLY A 145 0.84 -12.02 19.89
N MET A 146 0.68 -12.36 18.63
CA MET A 146 -0.63 -12.47 17.97
C MET A 146 -1.28 -13.79 18.36
N LEU A 147 -2.53 -13.74 18.79
CA LEU A 147 -3.33 -14.94 19.05
C LEU A 147 -4.05 -15.38 17.78
N LEU A 148 -3.78 -16.60 17.35
CA LEU A 148 -4.38 -17.22 16.17
C LEU A 148 -5.07 -18.52 16.56
N THR A 149 -6.04 -18.96 15.75
CA THR A 149 -6.61 -20.30 15.87
C THR A 149 -5.55 -21.36 15.60
N PRO A 150 -5.66 -22.57 16.15
CA PRO A 150 -4.79 -23.67 15.76
C PRO A 150 -4.98 -24.01 14.30
N GLY A 151 -3.89 -24.37 13.62
CA GLY A 151 -3.94 -24.74 12.22
C GLY A 151 -2.80 -24.15 11.42
N GLN A 152 -2.92 -24.23 10.12
CA GLN A 152 -1.96 -23.72 9.17
C GLN A 152 -2.29 -22.27 8.82
N HIS A 153 -1.28 -21.39 8.92
CA HIS A 153 -1.39 -19.97 8.60
C HIS A 153 -0.28 -19.56 7.64
N SER A 154 -0.62 -18.81 6.62
CA SER A 154 0.35 -18.14 5.77
C SER A 154 0.77 -16.82 6.43
N VAL A 155 2.07 -16.59 6.52
CA VAL A 155 2.63 -15.35 7.10
C VAL A 155 3.49 -14.67 6.06
N ARG A 156 3.21 -13.40 5.79
CA ARG A 156 4.02 -12.56 4.92
C ARG A 156 4.43 -11.30 5.65
N VAL A 157 5.72 -10.97 5.55
CA VAL A 157 6.28 -9.70 6.08
C VAL A 157 6.80 -8.90 4.89
N ALA A 158 6.31 -7.67 4.73
CA ALA A 158 6.58 -6.87 3.56
C ALA A 158 6.82 -5.39 3.89
N LEU A 159 7.74 -4.78 3.16
CA LEU A 159 8.04 -3.35 3.26
C LEU A 159 8.45 -2.82 1.89
N PRO A 160 7.94 -1.66 1.44
CA PRO A 160 8.39 -1.03 0.21
C PRO A 160 9.91 -0.87 0.15
N GLY A 161 10.52 -1.27 -0.99
CA GLY A 161 11.97 -1.28 -1.18
C GLY A 161 12.71 -2.50 -0.59
N TYR A 162 11.96 -3.52 -0.17
CA TYR A 162 12.49 -4.80 0.32
C TYR A 162 11.77 -5.97 -0.36
N LEU A 163 12.47 -7.09 -0.50
CA LEU A 163 11.85 -8.34 -0.92
C LEU A 163 10.95 -8.86 0.20
N PRO A 164 9.72 -9.31 -0.10
CA PRO A 164 8.83 -9.85 0.92
C PRO A 164 9.35 -11.18 1.45
N PHE A 165 9.20 -11.39 2.75
CA PHE A 165 9.40 -12.69 3.37
C PHE A 165 8.06 -13.41 3.48
N GLU A 166 7.98 -14.66 3.03
CA GLU A 166 6.78 -15.48 3.09
C GLU A 166 7.10 -16.84 3.70
N THR A 167 6.23 -17.30 4.58
CA THR A 167 6.33 -18.63 5.19
C THR A 167 4.96 -19.14 5.57
N VAL A 168 4.86 -20.46 5.76
CA VAL A 168 3.67 -21.12 6.28
C VAL A 168 4.02 -21.73 7.62
N VAL A 169 3.21 -21.46 8.64
CA VAL A 169 3.35 -22.01 9.98
C VAL A 169 2.17 -22.88 10.34
N ASN A 170 2.42 -23.93 11.11
CA ASN A 170 1.36 -24.76 11.68
C ASN A 170 1.35 -24.56 13.20
N LEU A 171 0.32 -23.88 13.68
CA LEU A 171 0.18 -23.48 15.08
C LEU A 171 -0.69 -24.49 15.84
N ARG A 172 -0.18 -24.99 16.99
CA ARG A 172 -0.94 -25.89 17.87
C ARG A 172 -1.66 -25.08 18.96
N PRO A 173 -2.70 -25.65 19.56
CA PRO A 173 -3.31 -25.04 20.76
C PRO A 173 -2.24 -24.74 21.82
N HIS A 174 -2.32 -23.54 22.41
CA HIS A 174 -1.41 -23.06 23.46
C HIS A 174 0.09 -23.01 23.08
N GLN A 175 0.43 -23.25 21.82
CA GLN A 175 1.81 -23.15 21.34
C GLN A 175 2.22 -21.66 21.23
N LYS A 176 3.47 -21.40 21.63
CA LYS A 176 4.16 -20.14 21.33
C LYS A 176 5.17 -20.37 20.23
N LEU A 177 4.95 -19.76 19.10
CA LEU A 177 5.83 -19.85 17.94
C LEU A 177 6.45 -18.47 17.66
N LYS A 178 7.75 -18.44 17.39
CA LYS A 178 8.45 -17.20 17.00
C LYS A 178 8.99 -17.35 15.58
N ILE A 179 8.67 -16.38 14.73
CA ILE A 179 9.33 -16.17 13.45
C ILE A 179 10.35 -15.05 13.64
N GLN A 180 11.56 -15.27 13.13
CA GLN A 180 12.60 -14.26 13.11
C GLN A 180 13.21 -14.19 11.72
N THR A 181 13.27 -12.98 11.14
CA THR A 181 13.79 -12.77 9.79
C THR A 181 14.40 -11.39 9.63
N GLU A 182 15.18 -11.21 8.57
CA GLU A 182 15.69 -9.93 8.11
C GLU A 182 15.28 -9.75 6.65
N LEU A 183 14.60 -8.64 6.35
CA LEU A 183 14.20 -8.36 4.97
C LEU A 183 15.40 -7.87 4.16
N VAL A 184 15.55 -8.43 2.99
CA VAL A 184 16.59 -8.06 2.04
C VAL A 184 16.12 -6.86 1.21
N LYS A 185 16.98 -5.84 1.05
CA LYS A 185 16.68 -4.72 0.16
C LYS A 185 16.51 -5.22 -1.27
N GLY A 186 15.46 -4.79 -1.92
CA GLY A 186 15.12 -5.09 -3.31
C GLY A 186 14.65 -3.83 -4.03
N SER A 187 14.43 -3.94 -5.34
CA SER A 187 13.75 -2.90 -6.10
C SER A 187 12.26 -2.86 -5.73
N ILE A 188 11.64 -1.68 -5.75
CA ILE A 188 10.18 -1.54 -5.57
C ILE A 188 9.41 -2.36 -6.62
N THR A 189 9.99 -2.52 -7.82
CA THR A 189 9.44 -3.36 -8.88
C THR A 189 9.52 -4.86 -8.60
N GLU A 190 10.46 -5.30 -7.76
CA GLU A 190 10.64 -6.70 -7.35
C GLU A 190 9.85 -7.03 -6.08
N ALA A 191 9.46 -6.03 -5.30
CA ALA A 191 8.63 -6.23 -4.10
C ALA A 191 7.25 -6.83 -4.41
N GLY A 192 6.95 -7.03 -5.69
CA GLY A 192 5.71 -7.61 -6.17
C GLY A 192 4.49 -6.76 -5.85
N THR A 193 3.40 -7.06 -6.46
CA THR A 193 2.09 -6.52 -6.10
C THR A 193 1.73 -7.03 -4.71
N LEU A 194 1.92 -6.20 -3.68
CA LEU A 194 1.56 -6.53 -2.29
C LEU A 194 0.07 -6.87 -2.12
N VAL A 195 -0.74 -6.74 -3.17
CA VAL A 195 -2.21 -6.81 -3.10
C VAL A 195 -2.88 -7.65 -4.18
N ASN A 196 -2.22 -8.02 -5.26
CA ASN A 196 -2.87 -8.77 -6.34
C ASN A 196 -2.41 -10.22 -6.40
N GLN A 197 -2.99 -11.07 -5.54
CA GLN A 197 -3.28 -12.44 -5.97
C GLN A 197 -4.80 -12.58 -6.03
N PRO A 198 -5.38 -12.86 -7.22
CA PRO A 198 -6.79 -13.20 -7.30
C PRO A 198 -7.02 -14.45 -6.46
N VAL A 199 -7.98 -14.37 -5.56
CA VAL A 199 -8.54 -15.54 -4.88
C VAL A 199 -9.05 -16.47 -5.97
N LYS A 200 -8.42 -17.63 -6.08
CA LYS A 200 -8.96 -18.77 -6.83
C LYS A 200 -10.00 -19.48 -6.00
#